data_f8d3c5b644de954e6f4a4da1cb5c73b7
#
_entry.id   f8d3c5b644de954e6f4a4da1cb5c73b7
#
_cell.length_a   1.000
_cell.length_b   1.000
_cell.length_c   1.000
_cell.angle_alpha   90.00
_cell.angle_beta   90.00
_cell.angle_gamma   90.00
#
_symmetry.space_group_name_H-M   'P 1'
#
loop_
_entity.id
_entity.type
_entity.pdbx_description
1 polymer ?
#
loop_
_entity_poly.entity_id
_entity_poly.type
_entity_poly.pdbx_seq_one_letter_code
_entity_poly.pdbx_strand_id
1 'polypeptide(L)'
;MEILVLTVFILGYTAITLEHQLRVDKLIPALIMMAASWAIIALGLEHVPNWFDSHNGNMVEGFSSLAITSEDGHHAVSKSTWLENTLLHHFGKTSEILFFLIGAMTIVEIVDHFNGFQTFKRIIKTKKKSTLLWLVCALGFILSAIID
;
A
#
# COMPACT_ATOMS: atom_id res chain seq x y z
N MET A 1 -17.34 1.48 16.69
CA MET A 1 -16.78 1.40 15.35
C MET A 1 -15.32 0.94 15.36
N GLU A 2 -14.47 1.58 16.12
CA GLU A 2 -13.03 1.25 16.21
C GLU A 2 -12.77 -0.22 16.54
N ILE A 3 -13.52 -0.78 17.51
CA ILE A 3 -13.39 -2.19 17.90
C ILE A 3 -13.74 -3.13 16.73
N LEU A 4 -14.71 -2.76 15.89
CA LEU A 4 -15.17 -3.59 14.79
C LEU A 4 -14.12 -3.59 13.65
N VAL A 5 -13.55 -2.43 13.34
CA VAL A 5 -12.43 -2.31 12.37
C VAL A 5 -11.22 -3.08 12.89
N LEU A 6 -10.89 -2.94 14.19
CA LEU A 6 -9.79 -3.68 14.81
C LEU A 6 -10.01 -5.19 14.73
N THR A 7 -11.23 -5.65 14.97
CA THR A 7 -11.57 -7.08 14.90
C THR A 7 -11.40 -7.63 13.49
N VAL A 8 -11.88 -6.90 12.47
CA VAL A 8 -11.72 -7.28 11.05
C VAL A 8 -10.23 -7.32 10.68
N PHE A 9 -9.46 -6.34 11.16
CA PHE A 9 -8.01 -6.31 10.92
C PHE A 9 -7.30 -7.52 11.54
N ILE A 10 -7.58 -7.84 12.80
CA ILE A 10 -6.97 -8.99 13.49
C ILE A 10 -7.36 -10.30 12.80
N LEU A 11 -8.63 -10.47 12.43
CA LEU A 11 -9.10 -11.66 11.71
C LEU A 11 -8.45 -11.80 10.33
N GLY A 12 -8.37 -10.72 9.57
CA GLY A 12 -7.73 -10.70 8.27
C GLY A 12 -6.23 -11.01 8.35
N TYR A 13 -5.54 -10.40 9.32
CA TYR A 13 -4.12 -10.66 9.56
C TYR A 13 -3.86 -12.11 9.99
N THR A 14 -4.72 -12.66 10.85
CA THR A 14 -4.65 -14.08 11.24
C THR A 14 -4.87 -15.00 10.03
N ALA A 15 -5.81 -14.66 9.15
CA ALA A 15 -6.06 -15.43 7.93
C ALA A 15 -4.85 -15.39 6.97
N ILE A 16 -4.19 -14.22 6.83
CA ILE A 16 -2.95 -14.09 6.05
C ILE A 16 -1.84 -14.96 6.65
N THR A 17 -1.68 -14.96 7.97
CA THR A 17 -0.65 -15.77 8.64
C THR A 17 -0.90 -17.28 8.50
N LEU A 18 -2.16 -17.69 8.44
CA LEU A 18 -2.59 -19.08 8.26
C LEU A 18 -2.74 -19.48 6.78
N GLU A 19 -2.20 -18.72 5.84
CA GLU A 19 -2.24 -18.98 4.39
C GLU A 19 -1.97 -20.45 4.05
N HIS A 20 -0.91 -21.00 4.62
CA HIS A 20 -0.49 -22.37 4.33
C HIS A 20 -1.51 -23.44 4.78
N GLN A 21 -2.23 -23.19 5.87
CA GLN A 21 -3.27 -24.10 6.38
C GLN A 21 -4.59 -23.96 5.63
N LEU A 22 -4.95 -22.72 5.27
CA LEU A 22 -6.20 -22.40 4.56
C LEU A 22 -6.13 -22.70 3.06
N ARG A 23 -4.91 -22.89 2.51
CA ARG A 23 -4.66 -23.05 1.07
C ARG A 23 -5.27 -21.93 0.22
N VAL A 24 -5.33 -20.75 0.77
CA VAL A 24 -5.88 -19.54 0.16
C VAL A 24 -4.74 -18.55 -0.02
N ASP A 25 -4.60 -17.97 -1.21
CA ASP A 25 -3.58 -16.95 -1.47
C ASP A 25 -3.79 -15.76 -0.53
N LYS A 26 -2.71 -15.26 0.07
CA LYS A 26 -2.70 -14.10 0.97
C LYS A 26 -3.34 -12.84 0.40
N LEU A 27 -3.42 -12.72 -0.92
CA LEU A 27 -4.09 -11.61 -1.59
C LEU A 27 -5.60 -11.58 -1.28
N ILE A 28 -6.25 -12.74 -1.20
CA ILE A 28 -7.70 -12.83 -0.99
C ILE A 28 -8.11 -12.29 0.38
N PRO A 29 -7.56 -12.78 1.51
CA PRO A 29 -7.89 -12.23 2.82
C PRO A 29 -7.47 -10.77 2.98
N ALA A 30 -6.37 -10.32 2.35
CA ALA A 30 -5.96 -8.93 2.38
C ALA A 30 -6.97 -8.00 1.68
N LEU A 31 -7.46 -8.39 0.49
CA LEU A 31 -8.48 -7.63 -0.23
C LEU A 31 -9.82 -7.59 0.51
N ILE A 32 -10.24 -8.72 1.08
CA ILE A 32 -11.48 -8.80 1.87
C ILE A 32 -11.37 -7.90 3.11
N MET A 33 -10.24 -7.97 3.82
CA MET A 33 -9.98 -7.12 4.99
C MET A 33 -10.02 -5.64 4.65
N MET A 34 -9.39 -5.24 3.54
CA MET A 34 -9.41 -3.87 3.05
C MET A 34 -10.83 -3.41 2.72
N ALA A 35 -11.56 -4.18 1.91
CA ALA A 35 -12.92 -3.85 1.50
C ALA A 35 -13.88 -3.79 2.70
N ALA A 36 -13.78 -4.74 3.62
CA ALA A 36 -14.61 -4.77 4.84
C ALA A 36 -14.32 -3.58 5.75
N SER A 37 -13.04 -3.23 5.95
CA SER A 37 -12.65 -2.07 6.77
C SER A 37 -13.21 -0.76 6.20
N TRP A 38 -13.10 -0.56 4.89
CA TRP A 38 -13.65 0.63 4.23
C TRP A 38 -15.19 0.64 4.26
N ALA A 39 -15.84 -0.50 4.11
CA ALA A 39 -17.31 -0.61 4.21
C ALA A 39 -17.78 -0.24 5.64
N ILE A 40 -17.10 -0.70 6.68
CA ILE A 40 -17.43 -0.37 8.07
C ILE A 40 -17.26 1.13 8.34
N ILE A 41 -16.18 1.73 7.85
CA ILE A 41 -15.92 3.17 7.98
C ILE A 41 -17.01 3.97 7.25
N ALA A 42 -17.36 3.56 6.02
CA ALA A 42 -18.39 4.23 5.22
C ALA A 42 -19.78 4.18 5.86
N LEU A 43 -20.17 3.01 6.37
CA LEU A 43 -21.45 2.82 7.04
C LEU A 43 -21.55 3.55 8.38
N GLY A 44 -20.44 3.73 9.06
CA GLY A 44 -20.40 4.37 10.36
C GLY A 44 -19.89 5.80 10.36
N LEU A 45 -19.76 6.43 9.21
CA LEU A 45 -19.18 7.76 9.02
C LEU A 45 -19.81 8.84 9.91
N GLU A 46 -21.10 8.73 10.20
CA GLU A 46 -21.82 9.65 11.08
C GLU A 46 -21.42 9.56 12.55
N HIS A 47 -20.83 8.44 12.97
CA HIS A 47 -20.44 8.16 14.34
C HIS A 47 -18.95 8.36 14.61
N VAL A 48 -18.17 8.79 13.61
CA VAL A 48 -16.75 9.04 13.76
C VAL A 48 -16.54 10.40 14.44
N PRO A 49 -15.97 10.44 15.65
CA PRO A 49 -15.79 11.70 16.38
C PRO A 49 -14.73 12.60 15.75
N ASN A 50 -13.64 12.01 15.26
CA ASN A 50 -12.51 12.73 14.70
C ASN A 50 -12.11 12.10 13.37
N TRP A 51 -11.74 12.92 12.39
CA TRP A 51 -11.29 12.47 11.09
C TRP A 51 -9.87 12.94 10.82
N PHE A 52 -9.02 12.05 10.32
CA PHE A 52 -7.68 12.43 9.88
C PHE A 52 -7.72 12.82 8.40
N ASP A 53 -7.46 14.10 8.12
CA ASP A 53 -7.32 14.59 6.75
C ASP A 53 -5.93 14.20 6.20
N SER A 54 -5.90 13.17 5.40
CA SER A 54 -4.66 12.65 4.80
C SER A 54 -4.03 13.59 3.78
N HIS A 55 -4.78 14.58 3.28
CA HIS A 55 -4.27 15.55 2.31
C HIS A 55 -3.50 16.68 3.00
N ASN A 56 -4.02 17.20 4.10
CA ASN A 56 -3.43 18.32 4.84
C ASN A 56 -2.62 17.85 6.07
N GLY A 57 -2.69 16.57 6.43
CA GLY A 57 -2.00 16.00 7.59
C GLY A 57 -2.55 16.44 8.94
N ASN A 58 -3.76 16.97 8.99
CA ASN A 58 -4.39 17.52 10.17
C ASN A 58 -5.52 16.64 10.70
N MET A 59 -5.73 16.67 12.02
CA MET A 59 -6.88 16.03 12.65
C MET A 59 -8.07 16.99 12.65
N VAL A 60 -9.20 16.58 12.10
CA VAL A 60 -10.46 17.28 12.14
C VAL A 60 -11.24 16.78 13.36
N GLU A 61 -11.24 17.58 14.42
CA GLU A 61 -11.99 17.28 15.64
C GLU A 61 -13.46 17.59 15.47
N GLY A 62 -14.33 16.82 16.13
CA GLY A 62 -15.77 17.03 16.07
C GLY A 62 -16.39 16.70 14.71
N PHE A 63 -15.78 15.83 13.95
CA PHE A 63 -16.27 15.44 12.62
C PHE A 63 -17.71 14.93 12.61
N SER A 64 -18.15 14.24 13.68
CA SER A 64 -19.53 13.79 13.84
C SER A 64 -20.54 14.95 13.96
N SER A 65 -20.11 16.06 14.57
CA SER A 65 -20.94 17.27 14.81
C SER A 65 -20.80 18.32 13.72
N LEU A 66 -19.95 18.13 12.73
CA LEU A 66 -19.88 18.97 11.54
C LEU A 66 -21.22 18.87 10.79
N ALA A 67 -22.16 19.68 11.23
CA ALA A 67 -23.37 19.94 10.47
C ALA A 67 -22.95 20.55 9.14
N ILE A 68 -23.63 20.14 8.07
CA ILE A 68 -23.46 20.66 6.72
C ILE A 68 -24.09 22.10 6.72
N THR A 69 -23.47 23.03 7.39
CA THR A 69 -23.86 24.44 7.35
C THR A 69 -22.83 25.20 6.54
N SER A 70 -23.11 25.31 5.26
CA SER A 70 -22.50 26.34 4.43
C SER A 70 -23.20 27.66 4.68
N GLU A 71 -22.66 28.50 5.56
CA GLU A 71 -23.12 29.89 5.71
C GLU A 71 -22.71 30.78 4.53
N ASP A 72 -21.83 30.35 3.64
CA ASP A 72 -21.28 31.18 2.55
C ASP A 72 -21.40 30.55 1.15
N GLY A 73 -22.52 29.97 0.76
CA GLY A 73 -22.85 29.73 -0.65
C GLY A 73 -21.86 28.88 -1.49
N HIS A 74 -20.73 28.42 -0.93
CA HIS A 74 -19.78 27.54 -1.55
C HIS A 74 -19.96 26.10 -1.03
N HIS A 75 -20.43 25.23 -1.90
CA HIS A 75 -20.58 23.78 -1.80
C HIS A 75 -20.32 23.18 -0.42
N ALA A 76 -21.38 22.83 0.30
CA ALA A 76 -21.30 22.02 1.51
C ALA A 76 -20.52 20.72 1.22
N VAL A 77 -19.32 20.61 1.74
CA VAL A 77 -18.52 19.41 1.58
C VAL A 77 -19.15 18.31 2.43
N SER A 78 -19.85 17.41 1.78
CA SER A 78 -20.47 16.25 2.46
C SER A 78 -19.41 15.38 3.15
N LYS A 79 -19.77 14.77 4.28
CA LYS A 79 -18.89 13.76 4.94
C LYS A 79 -18.45 12.67 3.99
N SER A 80 -19.30 12.29 3.02
CA SER A 80 -18.95 11.35 1.95
C SER A 80 -17.81 11.84 1.05
N THR A 81 -17.73 13.14 0.80
CA THR A 81 -16.63 13.72 0.00
C THR A 81 -15.29 13.64 0.75
N TRP A 82 -15.31 13.78 2.08
CA TRP A 82 -14.10 13.57 2.90
C TRP A 82 -13.62 12.12 2.84
N LEU A 83 -14.55 11.17 2.93
CA LEU A 83 -14.26 9.75 2.78
C LEU A 83 -13.68 9.46 1.38
N GLU A 84 -14.32 9.97 0.34
CA GLU A 84 -13.90 9.81 -1.04
C GLU A 84 -12.51 10.40 -1.29
N ASN A 85 -12.25 11.61 -0.84
CA ASN A 85 -10.94 12.25 -0.97
C ASN A 85 -9.84 11.46 -0.24
N THR A 86 -10.12 10.96 0.96
CA THR A 86 -9.17 10.13 1.70
C THR A 86 -8.90 8.83 0.97
N LEU A 87 -9.96 8.17 0.47
CA LEU A 87 -9.83 6.94 -0.30
C LEU A 87 -9.02 7.16 -1.58
N LEU A 88 -9.33 8.20 -2.35
CA LEU A 88 -8.63 8.56 -3.58
C LEU A 88 -7.16 8.90 -3.32
N HIS A 89 -6.86 9.60 -2.22
CA HIS A 89 -5.49 9.92 -1.83
C HIS A 89 -4.66 8.65 -1.57
N HIS A 90 -5.18 7.72 -0.77
CA HIS A 90 -4.50 6.45 -0.48
C HIS A 90 -4.41 5.57 -1.72
N PHE A 91 -5.47 5.54 -2.53
CA PHE A 91 -5.48 4.78 -3.78
C PHE A 91 -4.49 5.35 -4.80
N GLY A 92 -4.40 6.69 -4.89
CA GLY A 92 -3.42 7.38 -5.72
C GLY A 92 -1.99 7.00 -5.38
N LYS A 93 -1.61 7.06 -4.10
CA LYS A 93 -0.28 6.65 -3.63
C LYS A 93 0.02 5.18 -3.90
N THR A 94 -0.95 4.31 -3.68
CA THR A 94 -0.79 2.88 -3.97
C THR A 94 -0.62 2.63 -5.47
N SER A 95 -1.39 3.35 -6.30
CA SER A 95 -1.28 3.27 -7.76
C SER A 95 0.08 3.72 -8.27
N GLU A 96 0.64 4.79 -7.71
CA GLU A 96 2.00 5.27 -8.02
C GLU A 96 3.04 4.17 -7.81
N ILE A 97 2.99 3.49 -6.65
CA ILE A 97 3.88 2.36 -6.35
C ILE A 97 3.67 1.21 -7.34
N LEU A 98 2.41 0.88 -7.68
CA LEU A 98 2.10 -0.19 -8.62
C LEU A 98 2.63 0.12 -10.02
N PHE A 99 2.46 1.34 -10.52
CA PHE A 99 3.02 1.75 -11.82
C PHE A 99 4.54 1.68 -11.83
N PHE A 100 5.18 2.13 -10.75
CA PHE A 100 6.63 1.98 -10.61
C PHE A 100 7.07 0.52 -10.65
N LEU A 101 6.40 -0.36 -9.89
CA LEU A 101 6.73 -1.79 -9.87
C LEU A 101 6.53 -2.45 -11.24
N ILE A 102 5.44 -2.15 -11.95
CA ILE A 102 5.19 -2.68 -13.30
C ILE A 102 6.29 -2.22 -14.25
N GLY A 103 6.67 -0.95 -14.21
CA GLY A 103 7.75 -0.41 -15.02
C GLY A 103 9.09 -1.08 -14.72
N ALA A 104 9.44 -1.21 -13.46
CA ALA A 104 10.68 -1.86 -13.01
C ALA A 104 10.72 -3.33 -13.42
N MET A 105 9.64 -4.09 -13.21
CA MET A 105 9.55 -5.49 -13.63
C MET A 105 9.68 -5.65 -15.15
N THR A 106 9.03 -4.77 -15.91
CA THR A 106 9.11 -4.80 -17.38
C THR A 106 10.55 -4.58 -17.84
N ILE A 107 11.26 -3.63 -17.24
CA ILE A 107 12.68 -3.38 -17.59
C ILE A 107 13.54 -4.60 -17.26
N VAL A 108 13.35 -5.19 -16.07
CA VAL A 108 14.07 -6.39 -15.64
C VAL A 108 13.81 -7.55 -16.61
N GLU A 109 12.57 -7.77 -17.03
CA GLU A 109 12.18 -8.81 -17.99
C GLU A 109 12.84 -8.61 -19.35
N ILE A 110 12.85 -7.36 -19.86
CA ILE A 110 13.52 -7.01 -21.12
C ILE A 110 15.03 -7.30 -21.02
N VAL A 111 15.66 -6.86 -19.93
CA VAL A 111 17.09 -7.09 -19.71
C VAL A 111 17.43 -8.60 -19.64
N ASP A 112 16.58 -9.40 -19.00
CA ASP A 112 16.76 -10.86 -18.92
C ASP A 112 16.55 -11.51 -20.29
N HIS A 113 15.52 -11.11 -21.03
CA HIS A 113 15.24 -11.60 -22.39
C HIS A 113 16.43 -11.38 -23.34
N PHE A 114 17.09 -10.23 -23.26
CA PHE A 114 18.30 -9.92 -24.05
C PHE A 114 19.59 -10.47 -23.43
N ASN A 115 19.49 -11.37 -22.45
CA ASN A 115 20.65 -11.95 -21.77
C ASN A 115 21.58 -10.94 -21.08
N GLY A 116 21.06 -9.78 -20.69
CA GLY A 116 21.83 -8.73 -20.01
C GLY A 116 22.50 -9.23 -18.74
N PHE A 117 21.87 -10.15 -18.01
CA PHE A 117 22.43 -10.76 -16.80
C PHE A 117 23.55 -11.77 -17.07
N GLN A 118 23.73 -12.24 -18.32
CA GLN A 118 24.85 -13.14 -18.63
C GLN A 118 26.20 -12.44 -18.50
N THR A 119 26.25 -11.13 -18.72
CA THR A 119 27.46 -10.33 -18.47
C THR A 119 27.86 -10.39 -17.01
N PHE A 120 26.92 -10.29 -16.10
CA PHE A 120 27.15 -10.44 -14.66
C PHE A 120 27.57 -11.86 -14.28
N LYS A 121 26.94 -12.90 -14.87
CA LYS A 121 27.35 -14.31 -14.66
C LYS A 121 28.80 -14.56 -15.14
N ARG A 122 29.26 -13.85 -16.16
CA ARG A 122 30.63 -13.96 -16.68
C ARG A 122 31.65 -13.31 -15.75
N ILE A 123 31.28 -12.26 -15.03
CA ILE A 123 32.12 -11.59 -14.03
C ILE A 123 32.20 -12.45 -12.75
N ILE A 124 31.11 -13.15 -12.41
CA ILE A 124 31.02 -13.98 -11.21
C ILE A 124 31.58 -15.37 -11.50
N LYS A 125 32.92 -15.51 -11.56
CA LYS A 125 33.61 -16.81 -11.74
C LYS A 125 33.86 -17.55 -10.42
N THR A 126 33.40 -17.06 -9.31
CA THR A 126 33.74 -17.55 -7.97
C THR A 126 32.87 -18.73 -7.56
N LYS A 127 33.48 -19.88 -7.21
CA LYS A 127 32.78 -21.05 -6.66
C LYS A 127 32.53 -20.97 -5.13
N LYS A 128 33.11 -20.01 -4.44
CA LYS A 128 32.93 -19.80 -2.99
C LYS A 128 31.67 -19.00 -2.69
N LYS A 129 30.69 -19.60 -1.98
CA LYS A 129 29.42 -18.99 -1.64
C LYS A 129 29.57 -17.65 -0.90
N SER A 130 30.53 -17.54 0.01
CA SER A 130 30.77 -16.32 0.77
C SER A 130 31.26 -15.15 -0.10
N THR A 131 32.19 -15.40 -1.02
CA THR A 131 32.70 -14.38 -1.95
C THR A 131 31.62 -13.95 -2.95
N LEU A 132 30.78 -14.88 -3.38
CA LEU A 132 29.63 -14.59 -4.25
C LEU A 132 28.63 -13.68 -3.56
N LEU A 133 28.32 -13.94 -2.29
CA LEU A 133 27.42 -13.11 -1.49
C LEU A 133 27.94 -11.67 -1.38
N TRP A 134 29.22 -11.50 -1.02
CA TRP A 134 29.84 -10.18 -0.90
C TRP A 134 29.84 -9.42 -2.24
N LEU A 135 30.09 -10.10 -3.34
CA LEU A 135 30.13 -9.50 -4.67
C LEU A 135 28.73 -9.05 -5.10
N VAL A 136 27.71 -9.86 -4.85
CA VAL A 136 26.31 -9.51 -5.15
C VAL A 136 25.84 -8.33 -4.27
N CYS A 137 26.20 -8.33 -2.99
CA CYS A 137 25.89 -7.20 -2.09
C CYS A 137 26.58 -5.90 -2.53
N ALA A 138 27.87 -5.96 -2.93
CA ALA A 138 28.59 -4.80 -3.40
C ALA A 138 28.03 -4.26 -4.72
N LEU A 139 27.69 -5.14 -5.67
CA LEU A 139 27.04 -4.77 -6.93
C LEU A 139 25.66 -4.17 -6.69
N GLY A 140 24.84 -4.78 -5.83
CA GLY A 140 23.53 -4.26 -5.46
C GLY A 140 23.62 -2.89 -4.80
N PHE A 141 24.60 -2.68 -3.92
CA PHE A 141 24.84 -1.38 -3.29
C PHE A 141 25.20 -0.28 -4.31
N ILE A 142 26.13 -0.59 -5.25
CA ILE A 142 26.51 0.36 -6.30
C ILE A 142 25.35 0.67 -7.23
N LEU A 143 24.59 -0.35 -7.65
CA LEU A 143 23.42 -0.15 -8.50
C LEU A 143 22.34 0.67 -7.80
N SER A 144 22.07 0.40 -6.53
CA SER A 144 21.13 1.18 -5.73
C SER A 144 21.54 2.65 -5.62
N ALA A 145 22.84 2.91 -5.38
CA ALA A 145 23.36 4.26 -5.27
C ALA A 145 23.34 5.07 -6.58
N ILE A 146 23.22 4.39 -7.75
CA ILE A 146 23.14 5.06 -9.06
C ILE A 146 21.68 5.30 -9.45
N ILE A 147 20.77 4.40 -9.04
CA ILE A 147 19.36 4.43 -9.45
C ILE A 147 18.54 5.34 -8.53
N ASP A 148 18.93 5.52 -7.28
CA ASP A 148 18.27 6.33 -6.27
C ASP A 148 18.84 7.76 -6.28
#